data_7e0d5127ad122ce422a7938148c72086
#
_entry.id   7e0d5127ad122ce422a7938148c72086
#
_cell.length_a   1.000
_cell.length_b   1.000
_cell.length_c   1.000
_cell.angle_alpha   90.00
_cell.angle_beta   90.00
_cell.angle_gamma   90.00
#
_symmetry.space_group_name_H-M   'P 1'
#
loop_
_entity.id
_entity.type
_entity.pdbx_description
1 polymer ?
#
loop_
_entity_poly.entity_id
_entity_poly.type
_entity_poly.pdbx_seq_one_letter_code
_entity_poly.pdbx_strand_id
1 'polypeptide(L)'
;MKSFAIAAMTATSLMLGGVAHASADKANAAGCMKCHDVDKKKMASSFKDIAAKNKANSGYVAEATAKLVGGKGHPKSSASEADLKAIMEWVMTL
;
A
#
# COMPACT_ATOMS: atom_id res chain seq x y z
N MET A 1 10.86 -31.14 -44.76
CA MET A 1 11.04 -29.76 -44.31
C MET A 1 10.36 -29.65 -42.96
N LYS A 2 11.14 -29.52 -41.95
CA LYS A 2 10.59 -29.47 -40.57
C LYS A 2 10.67 -28.00 -40.10
N SER A 3 9.50 -27.39 -39.97
CA SER A 3 9.41 -26.03 -39.46
C SER A 3 9.52 -26.10 -37.91
N PHE A 4 10.62 -25.55 -37.39
CA PHE A 4 10.77 -25.34 -35.98
C PHE A 4 10.07 -24.06 -35.61
N ALA A 5 8.91 -24.18 -34.94
CA ALA A 5 8.27 -23.07 -34.30
C ALA A 5 9.04 -22.75 -33.00
N ILE A 6 9.80 -21.68 -33.02
CA ILE A 6 10.42 -21.16 -31.81
C ILE A 6 9.31 -20.42 -31.05
N ALA A 7 8.80 -21.10 -30.01
CA ALA A 7 7.95 -20.42 -29.05
C ALA A 7 8.80 -19.45 -28.24
N ALA A 8 8.70 -18.18 -28.56
CA ALA A 8 9.27 -17.13 -27.73
C ALA A 8 8.48 -17.08 -26.41
N MET A 9 9.01 -17.68 -25.38
CA MET A 9 8.54 -17.45 -24.02
C MET A 9 8.94 -16.03 -23.63
N THR A 10 8.03 -15.11 -23.78
CA THR A 10 8.15 -13.80 -23.15
C THR A 10 7.97 -14.00 -21.65
N ALA A 11 9.06 -14.05 -20.94
CA ALA A 11 9.03 -13.98 -19.48
C ALA A 11 8.55 -12.58 -19.11
N THR A 12 7.28 -12.48 -18.76
CA THR A 12 6.71 -11.27 -18.17
C THR A 12 7.25 -11.21 -16.74
N SER A 13 8.37 -10.55 -16.56
CA SER A 13 8.85 -10.24 -15.22
C SER A 13 7.92 -9.23 -14.58
N LEU A 14 7.03 -9.72 -13.73
CA LEU A 14 6.23 -8.88 -12.84
C LEU A 14 7.19 -8.13 -11.93
N MET A 15 7.27 -6.82 -12.12
CA MET A 15 8.03 -5.94 -11.24
C MET A 15 7.27 -5.71 -9.93
N LEU A 16 7.30 -6.70 -9.04
CA LEU A 16 6.70 -6.61 -7.69
C LEU A 16 7.33 -5.49 -6.85
N GLY A 17 8.61 -5.16 -7.09
CA GLY A 17 9.31 -4.09 -6.40
C GLY A 17 8.80 -2.68 -6.75
N GLY A 18 8.29 -2.45 -7.98
CA GLY A 18 7.81 -1.16 -8.43
C GLY A 18 6.51 -0.71 -7.74
N VAL A 19 5.61 -1.63 -7.42
CA VAL A 19 4.33 -1.33 -6.76
C VAL A 19 4.54 -0.92 -5.30
N ALA A 20 5.40 -1.62 -4.56
CA ALA A 20 5.73 -1.28 -3.17
C ALA A 20 6.40 0.09 -3.06
N HIS A 21 7.31 0.41 -3.99
CA HIS A 21 7.99 1.70 -4.03
C HIS A 21 7.03 2.85 -4.37
N ALA A 22 6.16 2.65 -5.37
CA ALA A 22 5.16 3.64 -5.74
C ALA A 22 4.18 3.93 -4.59
N SER A 23 3.79 2.92 -3.80
CA SER A 23 2.88 3.09 -2.65
C SER A 23 3.57 3.79 -1.48
N ALA A 24 4.85 3.54 -1.23
CA ALA A 24 5.64 4.27 -0.24
C ALA A 24 5.76 5.76 -0.62
N ASP A 25 6.00 6.06 -1.89
CA ASP A 25 6.05 7.42 -2.40
C ASP A 25 4.70 8.13 -2.28
N LYS A 26 3.61 7.43 -2.56
CA LYS A 26 2.25 7.94 -2.36
C LYS A 26 1.95 8.26 -0.90
N ALA A 27 2.37 7.40 0.03
CA ALA A 27 2.22 7.64 1.46
C ALA A 27 2.99 8.88 1.90
N ASN A 28 4.22 9.07 1.40
CA ASN A 28 5.01 10.26 1.67
C ASN A 28 4.34 11.52 1.11
N ALA A 29 3.90 11.49 -0.13
CA ALA A 29 3.20 12.61 -0.77
C ALA A 29 1.88 12.96 -0.08
N ALA A 30 1.16 11.97 0.45
CA ALA A 30 -0.07 12.17 1.20
C ALA A 30 0.13 12.73 2.62
N GLY A 31 1.37 12.85 3.07
CA GLY A 31 1.72 13.38 4.39
C GLY A 31 1.65 12.34 5.52
N CYS A 32 1.50 11.07 5.21
CA CYS A 32 1.43 9.99 6.20
C CYS A 32 2.68 9.92 7.08
N MET A 33 3.83 10.16 6.47
CA MET A 33 5.13 10.06 7.15
C MET A 33 5.42 11.18 8.14
N LYS A 34 4.58 12.18 8.22
CA LYS A 34 4.68 13.23 9.25
C LYS A 34 4.37 12.70 10.65
N CYS A 35 3.46 11.73 10.75
CA CYS A 35 3.00 11.14 12.01
C CYS A 35 3.32 9.65 12.13
N HIS A 36 3.46 8.95 11.01
CA HIS A 36 3.78 7.53 10.96
C HIS A 36 5.20 7.29 10.44
N ASP A 37 5.77 6.17 10.84
CA ASP A 37 6.97 5.60 10.25
C ASP A 37 6.69 4.14 9.93
N VAL A 38 7.49 3.53 9.05
CA VAL A 38 7.32 2.12 8.69
C VAL A 38 7.59 1.22 9.89
N ASP A 39 8.68 1.45 10.59
CA ASP A 39 9.20 0.57 11.64
C ASP A 39 8.98 1.08 13.06
N LYS A 40 8.97 2.39 13.25
CA LYS A 40 9.02 3.04 14.55
C LYS A 40 7.74 3.81 14.85
N LYS A 41 7.35 3.79 16.11
CA LYS A 41 6.31 4.71 16.60
C LYS A 41 6.85 6.15 16.57
N LYS A 42 6.07 7.04 16.00
CA LYS A 42 6.27 8.50 16.05
C LYS A 42 5.12 9.12 16.84
N MET A 43 4.43 10.10 16.25
CA MET A 43 3.20 10.66 16.82
C MET A 43 2.05 9.64 16.77
N ALA A 44 2.08 8.72 15.81
CA ALA A 44 1.13 7.64 15.65
C ALA A 44 1.86 6.30 15.53
N SER A 45 1.08 5.20 15.51
CA SER A 45 1.62 3.83 15.40
C SER A 45 2.44 3.65 14.12
N SER A 46 3.44 2.77 14.16
CA SER A 46 4.17 2.38 12.95
C SER A 46 3.25 1.62 11.98
N PHE A 47 3.58 1.65 10.71
CA PHE A 47 2.82 0.89 9.70
C PHE A 47 2.91 -0.62 9.92
N LYS A 48 4.06 -1.13 10.35
CA LYS A 48 4.20 -2.54 10.73
C LYS A 48 3.29 -2.94 11.89
N ASP A 49 3.14 -2.07 12.85
CA ASP A 49 2.25 -2.28 14.00
C ASP A 49 0.78 -2.31 13.57
N ILE A 50 0.39 -1.39 12.71
CA ILE A 50 -0.96 -1.35 12.11
C ILE A 50 -1.24 -2.65 11.34
N ALA A 51 -0.30 -3.09 10.52
CA ALA A 51 -0.42 -4.33 9.77
C ALA A 51 -0.58 -5.54 10.69
N ALA A 52 0.25 -5.65 11.72
CA ALA A 52 0.20 -6.75 12.67
C ALA A 52 -1.11 -6.83 13.44
N LYS A 53 -1.62 -5.69 13.91
CA LYS A 53 -2.87 -5.61 14.68
C LYS A 53 -4.11 -5.91 13.85
N ASN A 54 -4.08 -5.65 12.56
CA ASN A 54 -5.25 -5.76 11.69
C ASN A 54 -5.15 -6.90 10.68
N LYS A 55 -4.13 -7.73 10.78
CA LYS A 55 -3.85 -8.82 9.86
C LYS A 55 -4.99 -9.83 9.71
N ALA A 56 -5.72 -10.08 10.78
CA ALA A 56 -6.86 -11.01 10.77
C ALA A 56 -8.14 -10.40 10.22
N ASN A 57 -8.20 -9.09 10.04
CA ASN A 57 -9.38 -8.39 9.52
C ASN A 57 -9.27 -8.20 8.00
N SER A 58 -9.93 -9.05 7.24
CA SER A 58 -9.94 -8.99 5.77
C SER A 58 -10.59 -7.72 5.21
N GLY A 59 -11.44 -7.06 5.99
CA GLY A 59 -12.12 -5.81 5.62
C GLY A 59 -11.35 -4.54 6.00
N TYR A 60 -10.16 -4.68 6.60
CA TYR A 60 -9.46 -3.53 7.18
C TYR A 60 -9.05 -2.47 6.16
N VAL A 61 -8.60 -2.87 4.98
CA VAL A 61 -8.21 -1.91 3.92
C VAL A 61 -9.39 -1.00 3.56
N ALA A 62 -10.57 -1.57 3.37
CA ALA A 62 -11.78 -0.80 3.05
C ALA A 62 -12.20 0.11 4.20
N GLU A 63 -12.18 -0.39 5.44
CA GLU A 63 -12.53 0.38 6.63
C GLU A 63 -11.56 1.55 6.84
N ALA A 64 -10.27 1.29 6.77
CA ALA A 64 -9.25 2.32 6.97
C ALA A 64 -9.29 3.37 5.85
N THR A 65 -9.47 2.94 4.60
CA THR A 65 -9.61 3.86 3.47
C THR A 65 -10.80 4.80 3.67
N ALA A 66 -11.94 4.28 4.09
CA ALA A 66 -13.13 5.09 4.37
C ALA A 66 -12.89 6.11 5.48
N LYS A 67 -12.19 5.72 6.54
CA LYS A 67 -11.83 6.63 7.64
C LYS A 67 -10.89 7.74 7.20
N LEU A 68 -9.92 7.43 6.35
CA LEU A 68 -8.97 8.40 5.81
C LEU A 68 -9.65 9.40 4.88
N VAL A 69 -10.57 8.94 4.04
CA VAL A 69 -11.37 9.80 3.16
C VAL A 69 -12.29 10.71 3.97
N GLY A 70 -12.97 10.17 4.96
CA GLY A 70 -13.95 10.88 5.78
C GLY A 70 -13.37 11.69 6.93
N GLY A 71 -12.11 11.47 7.31
CA GLY A 71 -11.49 12.12 8.46
C GLY A 71 -12.07 11.70 9.81
N LYS A 72 -12.66 10.52 9.92
CA LYS A 72 -13.23 10.00 11.17
C LYS A 72 -12.17 9.34 12.03
N GLY A 73 -11.86 9.95 13.19
CA GLY A 73 -10.86 9.43 14.12
C GLY A 73 -9.43 9.51 13.58
N HIS A 74 -9.23 10.22 12.49
CA HIS A 74 -7.95 10.41 11.83
C HIS A 74 -7.99 11.72 11.03
N PRO A 75 -6.90 12.48 10.94
CA PRO A 75 -6.85 13.66 10.08
C PRO A 75 -7.19 13.30 8.64
N LYS A 76 -8.02 14.12 8.01
CA LYS A 76 -8.42 13.92 6.62
C LYS A 76 -7.23 14.08 5.69
N SER A 77 -7.01 13.10 4.81
CA SER A 77 -5.98 13.17 3.78
C SER A 77 -6.50 13.91 2.54
N SER A 78 -5.60 14.64 1.88
CA SER A 78 -5.87 15.26 0.57
C SER A 78 -5.68 14.30 -0.61
N ALA A 79 -5.14 13.11 -0.37
CA ALA A 79 -4.96 12.11 -1.41
C ALA A 79 -6.30 11.56 -1.92
N SER A 80 -6.32 11.08 -3.16
CA SER A 80 -7.51 10.44 -3.73
C SER A 80 -7.83 9.13 -3.00
N GLU A 81 -9.09 8.71 -3.06
CA GLU A 81 -9.51 7.42 -2.49
C GLU A 81 -8.71 6.25 -3.09
N ALA A 82 -8.47 6.28 -4.40
CA ALA A 82 -7.67 5.26 -5.08
C ALA A 82 -6.23 5.20 -4.54
N ASP A 83 -5.61 6.33 -4.30
CA ASP A 83 -4.27 6.41 -3.71
C ASP A 83 -4.25 5.96 -2.25
N LEU A 84 -5.24 6.34 -1.47
CA LEU A 84 -5.38 5.90 -0.09
C LEU A 84 -5.57 4.39 0.00
N LYS A 85 -6.38 3.81 -0.87
CA LYS A 85 -6.55 2.36 -0.96
C LYS A 85 -5.23 1.66 -1.29
N ALA A 86 -4.49 2.16 -2.27
CA ALA A 86 -3.17 1.62 -2.64
C ALA A 86 -2.17 1.71 -1.48
N ILE A 87 -2.18 2.81 -0.74
CA ILE A 87 -1.35 3.01 0.44
C ILE A 87 -1.71 1.97 1.51
N MET A 88 -2.99 1.78 1.80
CA MET A 88 -3.43 0.80 2.80
C MET A 88 -3.14 -0.65 2.39
N GLU A 89 -3.28 -0.97 1.12
CA GLU A 89 -2.89 -2.29 0.61
C GLU A 89 -1.38 -2.54 0.82
N TRP A 90 -0.56 -1.54 0.55
CA TRP A 90 0.87 -1.61 0.82
C TRP A 90 1.17 -1.75 2.32
N VAL A 91 0.57 -0.94 3.17
CA VAL A 91 0.74 -1.01 4.62
C VAL A 91 0.48 -2.42 5.13
N MET A 92 -0.58 -3.06 4.65
CA MET A 92 -0.95 -4.42 5.07
C MET A 92 -0.01 -5.51 4.56
N THR A 93 0.95 -5.19 3.72
CA THR A 93 2.03 -6.11 3.30
C THR A 93 3.26 -6.07 4.22
N LEU A 94 3.32 -5.14 5.13
CA LEU A 94 4.48 -4.89 6.01
C LEU A 94 4.54 -5.86 7.25
#